data_22c9cb9fa5f099d78f29f2ac1feeae53
#
_entry.id   22c9cb9fa5f099d78f29f2ac1feeae53
#
_cell.length_a   1.000
_cell.length_b   1.000
_cell.length_c   1.000
_cell.angle_alpha   90.00
_cell.angle_beta   90.00
_cell.angle_gamma   90.00
#
_symmetry.space_group_name_H-M   'P 1'
#
loop_
_entity.id
_entity.type
_entity.pdbx_description
1 polymer ?
#
loop_
_entity_poly.entity_id
_entity_poly.type
_entity_poly.pdbx_seq_one_letter_code
_entity_poly.pdbx_strand_id
1 'polypeptide(L)'
;MAWSGNTMNLTDYSTQEVLGSFPRVVTSAEYPPGSDLVSRISALGTEGQRFLSDILRVYEGAYLSEEERVRINASSGLATLFDDFIKKNRCPNRYVKEKVASAYGYPDGHRMKNIPEQEATLRRYFPALGTKEDDLQQLAKRPLPLRAEWAAIPRWEKVGATYCEAIQKVFSLIATERKFTNNCKDRFNDRSLMQTGKALEAWKKLGEEQTGDILIVAMQFGIRYRGCSVRCATDSMCSYEFGLGTFAVACMLLTHPKREVKWEQLHPECGGDYFTPINGEQLVRTPAFSFRSGELKLDSVQIDNPGDGFGCASGFLPQAEAL
;
A
#
# COMPACT_ATOMS: atom_id res chain seq x y z
N MET A 1 -12.58 52.55 16.90
CA MET A 1 -12.98 51.35 17.66
C MET A 1 -11.84 50.40 17.63
N ALA A 2 -11.13 50.27 18.74
CA ALA A 2 -9.96 49.43 18.82
C ALA A 2 -10.43 47.95 19.06
N TRP A 3 -10.08 47.09 18.17
CA TRP A 3 -10.21 45.63 18.36
C TRP A 3 -9.07 45.20 19.28
N SER A 4 -9.40 44.81 20.50
CA SER A 4 -8.49 44.12 21.40
C SER A 4 -8.29 42.70 20.89
N GLY A 5 -7.14 42.43 20.28
CA GLY A 5 -6.77 41.11 19.85
C GLY A 5 -6.63 40.17 21.05
N ASN A 6 -7.56 39.27 21.22
CA ASN A 6 -7.34 38.09 22.06
C ASN A 6 -6.35 37.20 21.34
N THR A 7 -5.11 37.20 21.77
CA THR A 7 -4.12 36.18 21.45
C THR A 7 -4.64 34.85 22.00
N MET A 8 -5.17 34.02 21.15
CA MET A 8 -5.52 32.65 21.50
C MET A 8 -4.23 31.89 21.83
N ASN A 9 -3.99 31.65 23.09
CA ASN A 9 -2.94 30.75 23.53
C ASN A 9 -3.40 29.32 23.21
N LEU A 10 -2.63 28.57 22.45
CA LEU A 10 -2.88 27.13 22.20
C LEU A 10 -2.94 26.30 23.50
N THR A 11 -2.54 26.86 24.60
CA THR A 11 -2.62 26.29 25.98
C THR A 11 -3.99 26.44 26.61
N ASP A 12 -4.88 27.33 26.10
CA ASP A 12 -6.20 27.60 26.67
C ASP A 12 -7.31 26.65 26.22
N TYR A 13 -7.07 25.87 25.14
CA TYR A 13 -7.93 24.72 24.85
C TYR A 13 -7.60 23.59 25.82
N SER A 14 -8.56 23.21 26.65
CA SER A 14 -8.38 22.01 27.45
C SER A 14 -8.05 20.86 26.51
N THR A 15 -6.99 20.14 26.81
CA THR A 15 -6.54 18.97 26.02
C THR A 15 -7.71 17.99 25.76
N GLN A 16 -8.75 18.01 26.59
CA GLN A 16 -9.98 17.24 26.48
C GLN A 16 -10.92 17.71 25.35
N GLU A 17 -11.03 19.02 25.11
CA GLU A 17 -11.91 19.55 24.05
C GLU A 17 -11.33 19.31 22.66
N VAL A 18 -10.03 19.47 22.51
CA VAL A 18 -9.33 19.17 21.24
C VAL A 18 -9.31 17.65 20.98
N LEU A 19 -9.10 16.84 22.01
CA LEU A 19 -9.01 15.38 21.90
C LEU A 19 -10.37 14.69 21.80
N GLY A 20 -11.45 15.30 22.34
CA GLY A 20 -12.81 14.75 22.30
C GLY A 20 -13.46 14.78 20.91
N SER A 21 -12.95 15.60 20.00
CA SER A 21 -13.45 15.73 18.62
C SER A 21 -12.81 14.75 17.62
N PHE A 22 -11.77 14.01 18.00
CA PHE A 22 -11.09 13.08 17.11
C PHE A 22 -11.63 11.65 17.26
N PRO A 23 -11.87 10.94 16.15
CA PRO A 23 -12.14 9.51 16.19
C PRO A 23 -10.95 8.77 16.78
N ARG A 24 -11.22 7.67 17.50
CA ARG A 24 -10.15 6.83 18.06
C ARG A 24 -9.22 6.34 16.94
N VAL A 25 -8.00 6.84 16.93
CA VAL A 25 -6.98 6.40 15.97
C VAL A 25 -6.44 5.06 16.41
N VAL A 26 -6.76 4.02 15.65
CA VAL A 26 -6.16 2.69 15.84
C VAL A 26 -4.77 2.72 15.22
N THR A 27 -3.76 2.99 16.02
CA THR A 27 -2.37 2.95 15.55
C THR A 27 -1.72 1.64 15.92
N SER A 28 -1.23 0.94 14.93
CA SER A 28 -0.46 -0.30 15.10
C SER A 28 1.06 -0.06 15.00
N ALA A 29 1.50 1.18 14.77
CA ALA A 29 2.90 1.48 14.52
C ALA A 29 3.68 1.71 15.83
N GLU A 30 4.62 0.84 16.14
CA GLU A 30 5.77 1.21 16.95
C GLU A 30 6.73 1.99 16.05
N TYR A 31 6.96 3.26 16.40
CA TYR A 31 7.87 4.11 15.64
C TYR A 31 9.31 3.76 15.98
N PRO A 32 10.21 3.66 14.99
CA PRO A 32 11.62 3.54 15.28
C PRO A 32 12.06 4.74 16.12
N PRO A 33 12.94 4.56 17.11
CA PRO A 33 13.54 5.67 17.85
C PRO A 33 14.20 6.65 16.88
N GLY A 34 13.87 7.95 16.97
CA GLY A 34 14.46 9.00 16.12
C GLY A 34 13.68 9.31 14.83
N SER A 35 12.50 8.70 14.59
CA SER A 35 11.64 9.13 13.47
C SER A 35 11.12 10.55 13.74
N ASP A 36 11.15 11.41 12.69
CA ASP A 36 10.59 12.76 12.79
C ASP A 36 9.05 12.75 12.91
N LEU A 37 8.48 13.85 13.38
CA LEU A 37 7.05 13.96 13.63
C LEU A 37 6.21 13.70 12.38
N VAL A 38 6.66 14.16 11.21
CA VAL A 38 5.94 13.99 9.94
C VAL A 38 5.87 12.52 9.55
N SER A 39 6.99 11.80 9.66
CA SER A 39 7.04 10.36 9.41
C SER A 39 6.11 9.59 10.35
N ARG A 40 6.04 10.01 11.62
CA ARG A 40 5.17 9.39 12.63
C ARG A 40 3.69 9.64 12.35
N ILE A 41 3.31 10.87 11.99
CA ILE A 41 1.94 11.22 11.61
C ILE A 41 1.54 10.50 10.32
N SER A 42 2.44 10.46 9.32
CA SER A 42 2.19 9.75 8.06
C SER A 42 1.97 8.25 8.26
N ALA A 43 2.59 7.65 9.26
CA ALA A 43 2.39 6.25 9.60
C ALA A 43 1.01 5.94 10.22
N LEU A 44 0.25 6.96 10.64
CA LEU A 44 -1.14 6.82 11.09
C LEU A 44 -2.14 6.71 9.93
N GLY A 45 -1.67 6.75 8.68
CA GLY A 45 -2.53 6.67 7.50
C GLY A 45 -3.44 7.90 7.36
N THR A 46 -4.65 7.68 6.86
CA THR A 46 -5.62 8.76 6.56
C THR A 46 -5.99 9.59 7.79
N GLU A 47 -6.14 8.96 8.94
CA GLU A 47 -6.47 9.66 10.19
C GLU A 47 -5.32 10.56 10.65
N GLY A 48 -4.08 10.11 10.50
CA GLY A 48 -2.91 10.94 10.77
C GLY A 48 -2.79 12.13 9.82
N GLN A 49 -3.09 11.93 8.55
CA GLN A 49 -3.10 13.00 7.55
C GLN A 49 -4.20 14.03 7.84
N ARG A 50 -5.40 13.58 8.21
CA ARG A 50 -6.50 14.46 8.62
C ARG A 50 -6.12 15.27 9.86
N PHE A 51 -5.57 14.62 10.88
CA PHE A 51 -5.08 15.27 12.10
C PHE A 51 -4.03 16.33 11.77
N LEU A 52 -3.05 16.03 10.90
CA LEU A 52 -2.05 16.99 10.46
C LEU A 52 -2.68 18.17 9.72
N SER A 53 -3.64 17.91 8.83
CA SER A 53 -4.37 18.96 8.11
C SER A 53 -5.15 19.88 9.05
N ASP A 54 -5.79 19.32 10.07
CA ASP A 54 -6.53 20.11 11.06
C ASP A 54 -5.59 20.96 11.92
N ILE A 55 -4.43 20.44 12.32
CA ILE A 55 -3.39 21.23 12.99
C ILE A 55 -2.87 22.35 12.10
N LEU A 56 -2.56 22.06 10.83
CA LEU A 56 -2.08 23.06 9.88
C LEU A 56 -3.11 24.16 9.67
N ARG A 57 -4.40 23.82 9.56
CA ARG A 57 -5.49 24.79 9.43
C ARG A 57 -5.57 25.73 10.65
N VAL A 58 -5.44 25.18 11.87
CA VAL A 58 -5.42 25.99 13.10
C VAL A 58 -4.18 26.90 13.11
N TYR A 59 -3.02 26.36 12.73
CA TYR A 59 -1.77 27.10 12.68
C TYR A 59 -1.81 28.25 11.64
N GLU A 60 -2.33 27.98 10.43
CA GLU A 60 -2.47 28.97 9.37
C GLU A 60 -3.52 30.02 9.71
N GLY A 61 -4.62 29.63 10.37
CA GLY A 61 -5.68 30.54 10.81
C GLY A 61 -5.33 31.41 11.99
N ALA A 62 -4.24 31.15 12.69
CA ALA A 62 -3.88 31.84 13.94
C ALA A 62 -3.21 33.20 13.76
N TYR A 63 -3.07 33.73 12.53
CA TYR A 63 -2.44 35.04 12.25
C TYR A 63 -1.14 35.28 13.02
N LEU A 64 -0.27 34.28 13.09
CA LEU A 64 0.97 34.32 13.86
C LEU A 64 2.03 35.19 13.18
N SER A 65 2.77 35.97 13.95
CA SER A 65 3.98 36.66 13.50
C SER A 65 5.09 35.63 13.18
N GLU A 66 6.09 36.05 12.40
CA GLU A 66 7.22 35.19 12.07
C GLU A 66 7.99 34.72 13.32
N GLU A 67 8.13 35.58 14.32
CA GLU A 67 8.77 35.22 15.59
C GLU A 67 7.98 34.18 16.38
N GLU A 68 6.67 34.25 16.38
CA GLU A 68 5.79 33.27 17.00
C GLU A 68 5.86 31.91 16.27
N ARG A 69 5.88 31.92 14.94
CA ARG A 69 6.06 30.72 14.11
C ARG A 69 7.38 30.02 14.42
N VAL A 70 8.48 30.78 14.49
CA VAL A 70 9.80 30.24 14.85
C VAL A 70 9.78 29.62 16.24
N ARG A 71 9.16 30.27 17.24
CA ARG A 71 9.05 29.73 18.60
C ARG A 71 8.21 28.45 18.67
N ILE A 72 7.08 28.40 17.96
CA ILE A 72 6.24 27.22 17.92
C ILE A 72 6.99 26.07 17.26
N ASN A 73 7.64 26.30 16.12
CA ASN A 73 8.40 25.28 15.40
C ASN A 73 9.60 24.75 16.20
N ALA A 74 10.22 25.59 17.02
CA ALA A 74 11.31 25.20 17.90
C ALA A 74 10.83 24.49 19.18
N SER A 75 9.53 24.56 19.51
CA SER A 75 8.99 23.94 20.71
C SER A 75 8.81 22.43 20.54
N SER A 76 9.21 21.66 21.55
CA SER A 76 8.91 20.23 21.62
C SER A 76 7.44 19.95 22.02
N GLY A 77 6.67 21.00 22.32
CA GLY A 77 5.31 20.89 22.87
C GLY A 77 4.34 20.15 21.95
N LEU A 78 4.38 20.42 20.63
CA LEU A 78 3.50 19.74 19.67
C LEU A 78 3.81 18.25 19.58
N ALA A 79 5.09 17.88 19.56
CA ALA A 79 5.50 16.47 19.56
C ALA A 79 5.06 15.75 20.83
N THR A 80 5.18 16.41 21.98
CA THR A 80 4.73 15.87 23.28
C THR A 80 3.21 15.70 23.31
N LEU A 81 2.44 16.70 22.86
CA LEU A 81 0.98 16.59 22.76
C LEU A 81 0.54 15.45 21.85
N PHE A 82 1.23 15.28 20.72
CA PHE A 82 0.94 14.19 19.81
C PHE A 82 1.27 12.82 20.42
N ASP A 83 2.39 12.69 21.12
CA ASP A 83 2.75 11.46 21.83
C ASP A 83 1.74 11.12 22.93
N ASP A 84 1.28 12.11 23.68
CA ASP A 84 0.26 11.92 24.71
C ASP A 84 -1.11 11.54 24.11
N PHE A 85 -1.47 12.17 22.98
CA PHE A 85 -2.66 11.77 22.22
C PHE A 85 -2.58 10.31 21.78
N ILE A 86 -1.47 9.90 21.18
CA ILE A 86 -1.24 8.51 20.76
C ILE A 86 -1.34 7.57 21.97
N LYS A 87 -0.68 7.87 23.07
CA LYS A 87 -0.69 7.04 24.28
C LYS A 87 -2.10 6.86 24.86
N LYS A 88 -2.89 7.95 24.93
CA LYS A 88 -4.26 7.93 25.47
C LYS A 88 -5.26 7.20 24.57
N ASN A 89 -5.08 7.31 23.25
CA ASN A 89 -6.02 6.74 22.26
C ASN A 89 -5.53 5.43 21.67
N ARG A 90 -4.38 4.93 22.09
CA ARG A 90 -3.83 3.65 21.64
C ARG A 90 -4.75 2.52 22.10
N CYS A 91 -5.51 1.95 21.17
CA CYS A 91 -6.14 0.65 21.43
C CYS A 91 -5.05 -0.39 21.70
N PRO A 92 -5.31 -1.37 22.58
CA PRO A 92 -4.44 -2.54 22.68
C PRO A 92 -4.17 -3.03 21.26
N ASN A 93 -2.91 -3.06 20.88
CA ASN A 93 -2.54 -3.39 19.50
C ASN A 93 -2.88 -4.86 19.24
N ARG A 94 -4.03 -5.13 18.62
CA ARG A 94 -4.48 -6.48 18.29
C ARG A 94 -3.50 -7.21 17.38
N TYR A 95 -2.60 -6.47 16.73
CA TYR A 95 -1.61 -6.98 15.79
C TYR A 95 -0.18 -7.06 16.36
N VAL A 96 0.01 -6.95 17.69
CA VAL A 96 1.38 -7.04 18.31
C VAL A 96 2.10 -8.31 17.88
N LYS A 97 1.39 -9.43 17.80
CA LYS A 97 1.93 -10.71 17.38
C LYS A 97 1.99 -10.90 15.86
N GLU A 98 1.47 -9.94 15.11
CA GLU A 98 1.39 -9.99 13.64
C GLU A 98 2.39 -9.04 12.97
N LYS A 99 3.42 -8.65 13.71
CA LYS A 99 4.54 -7.83 13.22
C LYS A 99 5.85 -8.40 13.72
N VAL A 100 6.81 -8.46 12.81
CA VAL A 100 8.19 -8.83 13.10
C VAL A 100 9.13 -7.78 12.50
N ALA A 101 10.31 -7.64 13.10
CA ALA A 101 11.35 -6.79 12.52
C ALA A 101 11.80 -7.37 11.19
N SER A 102 11.97 -6.51 10.18
CA SER A 102 12.40 -6.93 8.85
C SER A 102 13.52 -6.03 8.33
N ALA A 103 14.61 -6.64 7.90
CA ALA A 103 15.71 -6.00 7.20
C ALA A 103 15.63 -6.18 5.66
N TYR A 104 14.66 -6.96 5.18
CA TYR A 104 14.49 -7.25 3.76
C TYR A 104 14.05 -6.01 2.97
N GLY A 105 14.52 -5.91 1.74
CA GLY A 105 14.23 -4.77 0.87
C GLY A 105 14.18 -5.20 -0.60
N TYR A 106 14.06 -4.21 -1.48
CA TYR A 106 14.21 -4.46 -2.90
C TYR A 106 15.69 -4.69 -3.25
N PRO A 107 15.99 -5.31 -4.41
CA PRO A 107 17.37 -5.43 -4.88
C PRO A 107 18.07 -4.07 -4.90
N ASP A 108 19.38 -4.05 -4.57
CA ASP A 108 20.17 -2.84 -4.67
C ASP A 108 20.10 -2.26 -6.09
N GLY A 109 19.83 -0.98 -6.18
CA GLY A 109 19.65 -0.29 -7.46
C GLY A 109 18.38 -0.65 -8.21
N HIS A 110 17.44 -1.40 -7.59
CA HIS A 110 16.14 -1.67 -8.20
C HIS A 110 15.39 -0.37 -8.48
N ARG A 111 14.96 -0.22 -9.72
CA ARG A 111 14.04 0.83 -10.16
C ARG A 111 12.96 0.21 -11.02
N MET A 112 11.74 0.68 -10.84
CA MET A 112 10.68 0.33 -11.76
C MET A 112 11.04 0.88 -13.14
N LYS A 113 10.77 0.09 -14.18
CA LYS A 113 10.81 0.56 -15.55
C LYS A 113 9.78 1.68 -15.71
N ASN A 114 10.05 2.63 -16.60
CA ASN A 114 9.03 3.62 -16.95
C ASN A 114 7.81 2.94 -17.61
N ILE A 115 6.67 3.62 -17.64
CA ILE A 115 5.43 3.04 -18.16
C ILE A 115 5.57 2.58 -19.63
N PRO A 116 6.16 3.35 -20.56
CA PRO A 116 6.37 2.88 -21.93
C PRO A 116 7.16 1.56 -22.03
N GLU A 117 8.18 1.36 -21.20
CA GLU A 117 8.95 0.11 -21.17
C GLU A 117 8.14 -1.07 -20.62
N GLN A 118 7.31 -0.82 -19.60
CA GLN A 118 6.40 -1.81 -19.05
C GLN A 118 5.35 -2.22 -20.09
N GLU A 119 4.74 -1.25 -20.76
CA GLU A 119 3.77 -1.49 -21.84
C GLU A 119 4.37 -2.26 -23.01
N ALA A 120 5.56 -1.87 -23.46
CA ALA A 120 6.26 -2.57 -24.53
C ALA A 120 6.50 -4.05 -24.15
N THR A 121 6.81 -4.31 -22.88
CA THR A 121 6.96 -5.69 -22.38
C THR A 121 5.62 -6.42 -22.38
N LEU A 122 4.54 -5.81 -21.90
CA LEU A 122 3.21 -6.41 -21.87
C LEU A 122 2.69 -6.71 -23.28
N ARG A 123 2.87 -5.79 -24.23
CA ARG A 123 2.46 -6.00 -25.64
C ARG A 123 3.25 -7.10 -26.35
N ARG A 124 4.51 -7.32 -25.97
CA ARG A 124 5.28 -8.46 -26.50
C ARG A 124 4.60 -9.78 -26.16
N TYR A 125 3.98 -9.90 -24.98
CA TYR A 125 3.28 -11.10 -24.54
C TYR A 125 1.79 -11.12 -24.91
N PHE A 126 1.18 -9.96 -24.97
CA PHE A 126 -0.24 -9.75 -25.26
C PHE A 126 -0.42 -8.73 -26.40
N PRO A 127 -0.14 -9.10 -27.66
CA PRO A 127 -0.13 -8.14 -28.78
C PRO A 127 -1.47 -7.44 -29.06
N ALA A 128 -2.58 -8.04 -28.60
CA ALA A 128 -3.92 -7.49 -28.76
C ALA A 128 -4.27 -6.35 -27.79
N LEU A 129 -3.42 -6.06 -26.79
CA LEU A 129 -3.69 -4.98 -25.85
C LEU A 129 -3.58 -3.61 -26.52
N GLY A 130 -4.68 -2.87 -26.51
CA GLY A 130 -4.75 -1.48 -26.94
C GLY A 130 -4.27 -0.52 -25.83
N THR A 131 -3.66 0.61 -26.22
CA THR A 131 -3.30 1.69 -25.30
C THR A 131 -3.98 2.97 -25.69
N LYS A 132 -4.23 3.83 -24.70
CA LYS A 132 -4.53 5.24 -24.91
C LYS A 132 -3.40 6.08 -24.31
N GLU A 133 -2.66 6.72 -25.17
CA GLU A 133 -1.47 7.53 -24.83
C GLU A 133 -1.81 8.73 -23.94
N ASP A 134 -3.04 9.27 -24.07
CA ASP A 134 -3.50 10.46 -23.32
C ASP A 134 -3.64 10.20 -21.81
N ASP A 135 -4.03 8.98 -21.40
CA ASP A 135 -4.18 8.64 -19.97
C ASP A 135 -2.83 8.64 -19.24
N LEU A 136 -1.75 8.29 -19.95
CA LEU A 136 -0.40 8.16 -19.39
C LEU A 136 0.21 9.51 -18.97
N GLN A 137 0.03 10.53 -19.80
CA GLN A 137 0.63 11.84 -19.57
C GLN A 137 -0.05 12.59 -18.41
N GLN A 138 -1.34 12.39 -18.21
CA GLN A 138 -2.09 13.02 -17.11
C GLN A 138 -1.79 12.34 -15.78
N LEU A 139 -1.72 11.03 -15.76
CA LEU A 139 -1.45 10.27 -14.52
C LEU A 139 -0.02 10.47 -14.01
N ALA A 140 0.95 10.55 -14.91
CA ALA A 140 2.36 10.78 -14.54
C ALA A 140 2.62 12.14 -13.87
N LYS A 141 1.68 13.10 -13.95
CA LYS A 141 1.77 14.40 -13.26
C LYS A 141 1.25 14.36 -11.82
N ARG A 142 0.54 13.32 -11.43
CA ARG A 142 -0.01 13.20 -10.07
C ARG A 142 1.08 12.81 -9.07
N PRO A 143 1.07 13.35 -7.85
CA PRO A 143 2.01 12.96 -6.82
C PRO A 143 1.81 11.48 -6.44
N LEU A 144 2.91 10.75 -6.32
CA LEU A 144 2.88 9.37 -5.87
C LEU A 144 2.80 9.29 -4.34
N PRO A 145 2.00 8.37 -3.80
CA PRO A 145 2.09 8.02 -2.40
C PRO A 145 3.50 7.57 -2.01
N LEU A 146 3.87 7.77 -0.75
CA LEU A 146 5.20 7.40 -0.25
C LEU A 146 5.51 5.93 -0.56
N ARG A 147 6.67 5.69 -1.19
CA ARG A 147 7.16 4.36 -1.61
C ARG A 147 6.31 3.68 -2.69
N ALA A 148 5.40 4.40 -3.32
CA ALA A 148 4.70 3.90 -4.50
C ALA A 148 5.46 4.26 -5.78
N GLU A 149 5.26 3.46 -6.82
CA GLU A 149 5.78 3.64 -8.16
C GLU A 149 4.66 3.37 -9.16
N TRP A 150 4.77 3.94 -10.36
CA TRP A 150 3.79 3.71 -11.41
C TRP A 150 3.98 2.33 -12.05
N ALA A 151 2.91 1.56 -12.14
CA ALA A 151 2.89 0.26 -12.80
C ALA A 151 1.81 0.20 -13.88
N ALA A 152 2.15 -0.49 -14.97
CA ALA A 152 1.24 -0.82 -16.05
C ALA A 152 0.69 -2.24 -15.83
N ILE A 153 -0.61 -2.38 -15.66
CA ILE A 153 -1.29 -3.65 -15.41
C ILE A 153 -2.38 -3.85 -16.46
N PRO A 154 -2.35 -4.92 -17.25
CA PRO A 154 -3.42 -5.19 -18.19
C PRO A 154 -4.73 -5.50 -17.46
N ARG A 155 -5.86 -5.16 -18.05
CA ARG A 155 -7.14 -5.68 -17.57
C ARG A 155 -7.11 -7.20 -17.70
N TRP A 156 -7.43 -7.90 -16.62
CA TRP A 156 -7.37 -9.36 -16.64
C TRP A 156 -8.33 -9.96 -17.67
N GLU A 157 -9.48 -9.31 -17.93
CA GLU A 157 -10.48 -9.70 -18.93
C GLU A 157 -9.94 -9.68 -20.37
N LYS A 158 -8.86 -8.95 -20.61
CA LYS A 158 -8.16 -8.92 -21.89
C LYS A 158 -7.07 -10.00 -22.01
N VAL A 159 -6.77 -10.64 -20.89
CA VAL A 159 -5.74 -11.68 -20.79
C VAL A 159 -6.37 -13.07 -20.71
N GLY A 160 -7.46 -13.26 -19.99
CA GLY A 160 -8.13 -14.53 -19.81
C GLY A 160 -9.66 -14.40 -19.79
N ALA A 161 -10.38 -15.50 -19.98
CA ALA A 161 -11.83 -15.54 -19.86
C ALA A 161 -12.30 -15.47 -18.40
N THR A 162 -11.46 -15.94 -17.45
CA THR A 162 -11.66 -15.78 -16.01
C THR A 162 -10.42 -15.19 -15.36
N TYR A 163 -10.56 -14.69 -14.14
CA TYR A 163 -9.44 -14.13 -13.36
C TYR A 163 -8.34 -15.18 -13.16
N CYS A 164 -8.73 -16.40 -12.82
CA CYS A 164 -7.78 -17.51 -12.64
C CYS A 164 -7.10 -17.90 -13.95
N GLU A 165 -7.79 -17.90 -15.07
CA GLU A 165 -7.20 -18.16 -16.38
C GLU A 165 -6.19 -17.07 -16.77
N ALA A 166 -6.51 -15.80 -16.50
CA ALA A 166 -5.57 -14.70 -16.72
C ALA A 166 -4.29 -14.86 -15.90
N ILE A 167 -4.40 -15.23 -14.61
CA ILE A 167 -3.25 -15.52 -13.74
C ILE A 167 -2.42 -16.66 -14.31
N GLN A 168 -3.05 -17.78 -14.70
CA GLN A 168 -2.33 -18.95 -15.24
C GLN A 168 -1.57 -18.63 -16.52
N LYS A 169 -2.14 -17.79 -17.41
CA LYS A 169 -1.43 -17.28 -18.60
C LYS A 169 -0.18 -16.48 -18.23
N VAL A 170 -0.28 -15.58 -17.26
CA VAL A 170 0.88 -14.82 -16.78
C VAL A 170 1.92 -15.75 -16.16
N PHE A 171 1.51 -16.74 -15.37
CA PHE A 171 2.44 -17.73 -14.80
C PHE A 171 3.18 -18.53 -15.87
N SER A 172 2.49 -18.94 -16.92
CA SER A 172 3.10 -19.62 -18.05
C SER A 172 4.18 -18.75 -18.71
N LEU A 173 3.92 -17.45 -18.87
CA LEU A 173 4.90 -16.52 -19.41
C LEU A 173 6.08 -16.30 -18.47
N ILE A 174 5.86 -16.17 -17.15
CA ILE A 174 6.95 -16.10 -16.17
C ILE A 174 7.84 -17.36 -16.27
N ALA A 175 7.24 -18.53 -16.44
CA ALA A 175 7.96 -19.79 -16.57
C ALA A 175 8.81 -19.88 -17.84
N THR A 176 8.51 -19.12 -18.90
CA THR A 176 9.37 -19.03 -20.08
C THR A 176 10.60 -18.13 -19.86
N GLU A 177 10.51 -17.14 -18.96
CA GLU A 177 11.56 -16.17 -18.70
C GLU A 177 12.53 -16.62 -17.58
N ARG A 178 12.05 -17.42 -16.62
CA ARG A 178 12.84 -17.91 -15.48
C ARG A 178 12.24 -19.16 -14.87
N LYS A 179 13.05 -19.86 -14.06
CA LYS A 179 12.53 -20.99 -13.27
C LYS A 179 11.42 -20.52 -12.35
N PHE A 180 10.27 -21.15 -12.47
CA PHE A 180 9.07 -20.82 -11.72
C PHE A 180 8.32 -22.10 -11.30
N THR A 181 7.94 -22.18 -10.04
CA THR A 181 7.11 -23.25 -9.49
C THR A 181 5.88 -22.70 -8.80
N ASN A 182 4.71 -23.14 -9.20
CA ASN A 182 3.45 -22.88 -8.51
C ASN A 182 3.11 -24.06 -7.58
N ASN A 183 3.30 -23.88 -6.28
CA ASN A 183 2.97 -24.89 -5.25
C ASN A 183 1.47 -24.93 -4.92
N CYS A 184 0.69 -23.97 -5.43
CA CYS A 184 -0.74 -23.83 -5.18
C CYS A 184 -1.59 -24.07 -6.45
N LYS A 185 -1.04 -24.76 -7.47
CA LYS A 185 -1.67 -24.87 -8.80
C LYS A 185 -3.13 -25.35 -8.76
N ASP A 186 -3.45 -26.28 -7.88
CA ASP A 186 -4.80 -26.86 -7.75
C ASP A 186 -5.81 -25.88 -7.10
N ARG A 187 -5.32 -24.78 -6.51
CA ARG A 187 -6.12 -23.73 -5.87
C ARG A 187 -6.39 -22.52 -6.77
N PHE A 188 -5.74 -22.44 -7.94
CA PHE A 188 -5.99 -21.39 -8.92
C PHE A 188 -7.15 -21.75 -9.83
N ASN A 189 -8.36 -21.74 -9.26
CA ASN A 189 -9.64 -21.91 -9.95
C ASN A 189 -10.68 -20.98 -9.30
N ASP A 190 -11.75 -20.69 -10.04
CA ASP A 190 -12.77 -19.70 -9.66
C ASP A 190 -13.60 -20.08 -8.41
N ARG A 191 -13.42 -21.29 -7.86
CA ARG A 191 -14.04 -21.73 -6.60
C ARG A 191 -13.14 -21.55 -5.40
N SER A 192 -11.84 -21.56 -5.62
CA SER A 192 -10.85 -21.59 -4.54
C SER A 192 -10.12 -20.26 -4.36
N LEU A 193 -9.88 -19.48 -5.42
CA LEU A 193 -9.25 -18.17 -5.34
C LEU A 193 -10.31 -17.08 -5.44
N MET A 194 -10.36 -16.25 -4.42
CA MET A 194 -11.30 -15.13 -4.34
C MET A 194 -10.55 -13.81 -4.21
N GLN A 195 -11.01 -12.78 -4.90
CA GLN A 195 -10.55 -11.42 -4.66
C GLN A 195 -11.28 -10.81 -3.45
N THR A 196 -10.58 -9.97 -2.69
CA THR A 196 -11.22 -9.21 -1.60
C THR A 196 -12.18 -8.17 -2.18
N GLY A 197 -13.28 -7.88 -1.47
CA GLY A 197 -14.26 -6.87 -1.90
C GLY A 197 -13.60 -5.50 -2.16
N LYS A 198 -12.66 -5.10 -1.29
CA LYS A 198 -11.91 -3.83 -1.45
C LYS A 198 -11.06 -3.81 -2.73
N ALA A 199 -10.40 -4.91 -3.07
CA ALA A 199 -9.64 -5.00 -4.32
C ALA A 199 -10.55 -4.96 -5.55
N LEU A 200 -11.68 -5.71 -5.54
CA LEU A 200 -12.66 -5.70 -6.63
C LEU A 200 -13.20 -4.29 -6.90
N GLU A 201 -13.62 -3.58 -5.84
CA GLU A 201 -14.13 -2.21 -5.96
C GLU A 201 -13.07 -1.24 -6.48
N ALA A 202 -11.82 -1.39 -6.02
CA ALA A 202 -10.71 -0.55 -6.46
C ALA A 202 -10.40 -0.76 -7.94
N TRP A 203 -10.28 -2.01 -8.40
CA TRP A 203 -10.06 -2.32 -9.81
C TRP A 203 -11.21 -1.86 -10.70
N LYS A 204 -12.45 -1.98 -10.22
CA LYS A 204 -13.62 -1.45 -10.93
C LYS A 204 -13.52 0.07 -11.12
N LYS A 205 -13.22 0.83 -10.05
CA LYS A 205 -13.04 2.29 -10.12
C LYS A 205 -11.92 2.70 -11.08
N LEU A 206 -10.74 2.06 -10.97
CA LEU A 206 -9.64 2.29 -11.90
C LEU A 206 -10.05 2.01 -13.35
N GLY A 207 -10.83 0.96 -13.55
CA GLY A 207 -11.34 0.57 -14.86
C GLY A 207 -12.38 1.52 -15.43
N GLU A 208 -13.15 2.22 -14.60
CA GLU A 208 -14.10 3.26 -14.99
C GLU A 208 -13.39 4.57 -15.36
N GLU A 209 -12.33 4.92 -14.65
CA GLU A 209 -11.54 6.14 -14.90
C GLU A 209 -10.61 6.03 -16.11
N GLN A 210 -10.11 4.86 -16.42
CA GLN A 210 -9.15 4.61 -17.50
C GLN A 210 -9.76 3.69 -18.56
N THR A 211 -9.83 4.14 -19.79
CA THR A 211 -10.54 3.40 -20.88
C THR A 211 -9.64 2.47 -21.69
N GLY A 212 -8.32 2.46 -21.46
CA GLY A 212 -7.36 1.57 -22.12
C GLY A 212 -7.44 0.12 -21.63
N ASP A 213 -6.84 -0.81 -22.38
CA ASP A 213 -6.71 -2.21 -21.98
C ASP A 213 -5.61 -2.41 -20.91
N ILE A 214 -4.74 -1.43 -20.74
CA ILE A 214 -3.71 -1.37 -19.70
C ILE A 214 -4.06 -0.23 -18.74
N LEU A 215 -4.12 -0.54 -17.46
CA LEU A 215 -4.36 0.40 -16.38
C LEU A 215 -3.03 0.86 -15.80
N ILE A 216 -2.91 2.16 -15.55
CA ILE A 216 -1.75 2.75 -14.87
C ILE A 216 -2.13 2.98 -13.41
N VAL A 217 -1.40 2.35 -12.53
CA VAL A 217 -1.75 2.32 -11.09
C VAL A 217 -0.51 2.63 -10.25
N ALA A 218 -0.66 3.51 -9.28
CA ALA A 218 0.35 3.68 -8.24
C ALA A 218 0.36 2.44 -7.34
N MET A 219 1.51 1.78 -7.20
CA MET A 219 1.64 0.52 -6.48
C MET A 219 2.93 0.47 -5.66
N GLN A 220 2.93 -0.37 -4.60
CA GLN A 220 4.13 -0.81 -3.91
C GLN A 220 4.08 -2.34 -3.72
N PHE A 221 5.26 -2.98 -3.73
CA PHE A 221 5.37 -4.44 -3.75
C PHE A 221 5.93 -5.00 -2.43
N GLY A 222 5.29 -4.61 -1.32
CA GLY A 222 5.54 -5.13 0.02
C GLY A 222 6.34 -4.22 0.94
N ILE A 223 7.13 -3.28 0.42
CA ILE A 223 8.07 -2.48 1.23
C ILE A 223 7.40 -1.65 2.32
N ARG A 224 6.16 -1.22 2.11
CA ARG A 224 5.38 -0.43 3.07
C ARG A 224 4.95 -1.26 4.27
N TYR A 225 4.66 -2.54 4.05
CA TYR A 225 4.13 -3.47 5.04
C TYR A 225 5.06 -4.65 5.32
N ARG A 226 6.37 -4.46 5.10
CA ARG A 226 7.35 -5.51 5.38
C ARG A 226 7.32 -5.94 6.84
N GLY A 227 7.34 -7.24 7.07
CA GLY A 227 7.28 -7.81 8.42
C GLY A 227 5.91 -7.75 9.07
N CYS A 228 4.88 -7.24 8.38
CA CYS A 228 3.48 -7.32 8.86
C CYS A 228 2.82 -8.57 8.30
N SER A 229 1.90 -9.17 9.05
CA SER A 229 0.97 -10.14 8.48
C SER A 229 0.06 -9.47 7.44
N VAL A 230 -0.52 -10.23 6.52
CA VAL A 230 -1.44 -9.70 5.51
C VAL A 230 -2.65 -9.04 6.16
N ARG A 231 -3.22 -9.64 7.22
CA ARG A 231 -4.35 -9.07 7.97
C ARG A 231 -3.98 -7.73 8.59
N CYS A 232 -2.85 -7.65 9.29
CA CYS A 232 -2.36 -6.41 9.85
C CYS A 232 -2.13 -5.34 8.76
N ALA A 233 -1.55 -5.71 7.63
CA ALA A 233 -1.30 -4.82 6.52
C ALA A 233 -2.61 -4.28 5.92
N THR A 234 -3.55 -5.17 5.57
CA THR A 234 -4.82 -4.79 4.93
C THR A 234 -5.71 -3.93 5.81
N ASP A 235 -5.75 -4.21 7.12
CA ASP A 235 -6.49 -3.41 8.09
C ASP A 235 -5.82 -2.05 8.40
N SER A 236 -4.53 -1.91 8.07
CA SER A 236 -3.78 -0.66 8.20
C SER A 236 -3.81 0.20 6.93
N MET A 237 -4.33 -0.31 5.83
CA MET A 237 -4.46 0.41 4.57
C MET A 237 -5.51 1.52 4.68
N CYS A 238 -5.15 2.72 4.21
CA CYS A 238 -6.09 3.84 4.16
C CYS A 238 -7.25 3.60 3.17
N SER A 239 -8.21 4.51 3.15
CA SER A 239 -9.44 4.36 2.34
C SER A 239 -9.19 4.26 0.84
N TYR A 240 -8.12 4.89 0.34
CA TYR A 240 -7.71 4.89 -1.06
C TYR A 240 -6.61 3.87 -1.39
N GLU A 241 -6.17 3.06 -0.41
CA GLU A 241 -5.18 1.99 -0.59
C GLU A 241 -5.88 0.63 -0.51
N PHE A 242 -5.47 -0.31 -1.36
CA PHE A 242 -6.06 -1.65 -1.43
C PHE A 242 -4.97 -2.71 -1.65
N GLY A 243 -5.21 -3.92 -1.17
CA GLY A 243 -4.31 -5.04 -1.40
C GLY A 243 -4.25 -5.42 -2.88
N LEU A 244 -3.05 -5.66 -3.40
CA LEU A 244 -2.89 -6.20 -4.75
C LEU A 244 -3.15 -7.69 -4.77
N GLY A 245 -3.89 -8.13 -5.78
CA GLY A 245 -4.11 -9.55 -6.06
C GLY A 245 -2.94 -10.17 -6.84
N THR A 246 -2.99 -11.48 -6.96
CA THR A 246 -1.96 -12.32 -7.61
C THR A 246 -1.70 -11.91 -9.05
N PHE A 247 -2.74 -11.55 -9.80
CA PHE A 247 -2.61 -11.12 -11.20
C PHE A 247 -1.71 -9.89 -11.33
N ALA A 248 -1.96 -8.85 -10.54
CA ALA A 248 -1.20 -7.60 -10.60
C ALA A 248 0.27 -7.81 -10.20
N VAL A 249 0.51 -8.57 -9.12
CA VAL A 249 1.87 -8.89 -8.67
C VAL A 249 2.59 -9.75 -9.69
N ALA A 250 1.93 -10.72 -10.30
CA ALA A 250 2.51 -11.54 -11.37
C ALA A 250 2.86 -10.72 -12.62
N CYS A 251 2.01 -9.78 -13.04
CA CYS A 251 2.30 -8.86 -14.15
C CYS A 251 3.53 -7.99 -13.87
N MET A 252 3.69 -7.51 -12.63
CA MET A 252 4.89 -6.79 -12.23
C MET A 252 6.13 -7.69 -12.31
N LEU A 253 6.07 -8.93 -11.82
CA LEU A 253 7.19 -9.88 -11.89
C LEU A 253 7.53 -10.28 -13.33
N LEU A 254 6.56 -10.29 -14.24
CA LEU A 254 6.76 -10.51 -15.67
C LEU A 254 7.46 -9.31 -16.34
N THR A 255 7.03 -8.09 -16.03
CA THR A 255 7.64 -6.87 -16.57
C THR A 255 9.00 -6.55 -15.97
N HIS A 256 9.29 -7.03 -14.76
CA HIS A 256 10.52 -6.81 -14.01
C HIS A 256 11.19 -8.15 -13.61
N PRO A 257 11.73 -8.93 -14.58
CA PRO A 257 12.25 -10.27 -14.30
C PRO A 257 13.46 -10.30 -13.37
N LYS A 258 14.12 -9.15 -13.16
CA LYS A 258 15.23 -9.01 -12.19
C LYS A 258 14.73 -8.74 -10.77
N ARG A 259 13.44 -8.50 -10.56
CA ARG A 259 12.84 -8.38 -9.24
C ARG A 259 12.63 -9.79 -8.68
N GLU A 260 13.02 -9.99 -7.42
CA GLU A 260 12.88 -11.28 -6.75
C GLU A 260 13.72 -12.40 -7.40
N VAL A 261 15.03 -12.20 -7.31
CA VAL A 261 16.04 -13.12 -7.86
C VAL A 261 17.00 -13.67 -6.79
N LYS A 262 16.80 -13.28 -5.51
CA LYS A 262 17.55 -13.75 -4.34
C LYS A 262 16.63 -13.91 -3.15
N TRP A 263 16.95 -14.82 -2.25
CA TRP A 263 16.20 -15.05 -1.01
C TRP A 263 16.21 -13.84 -0.06
N GLU A 264 17.29 -13.07 -0.05
CA GLU A 264 17.45 -11.91 0.83
C GLU A 264 16.64 -10.68 0.39
N GLN A 265 15.88 -10.80 -0.70
CA GLN A 265 15.00 -9.74 -1.19
C GLN A 265 13.60 -9.89 -0.61
N LEU A 266 12.91 -8.77 -0.48
CA LEU A 266 11.55 -8.73 0.03
C LEU A 266 10.58 -9.46 -0.91
N HIS A 267 9.82 -10.40 -0.37
CA HIS A 267 8.84 -11.24 -1.05
C HIS A 267 7.44 -10.63 -0.97
N PRO A 268 6.74 -10.42 -2.10
CA PRO A 268 5.41 -9.82 -2.09
C PRO A 268 4.31 -10.83 -1.73
N GLU A 269 3.45 -10.44 -0.81
CA GLU A 269 2.19 -11.11 -0.50
C GLU A 269 1.04 -10.45 -1.25
N CYS A 270 0.13 -11.26 -1.79
CA CYS A 270 -0.97 -10.83 -2.64
C CYS A 270 -2.25 -10.58 -1.83
N GLY A 271 -2.23 -9.61 -0.90
CA GLY A 271 -3.31 -9.36 0.04
C GLY A 271 -4.65 -8.91 -0.57
N GLY A 272 -4.72 -8.73 -1.88
CA GLY A 272 -5.97 -8.53 -2.63
C GLY A 272 -6.72 -9.82 -2.95
N ASP A 273 -6.06 -10.98 -2.77
CA ASP A 273 -6.63 -12.31 -3.01
C ASP A 273 -6.56 -13.17 -1.75
N TYR A 274 -7.44 -14.14 -1.65
CA TYR A 274 -7.37 -15.19 -0.63
C TYR A 274 -7.88 -16.51 -1.19
N PHE A 275 -7.40 -17.60 -0.60
CA PHE A 275 -7.92 -18.93 -0.87
C PHE A 275 -9.05 -19.27 0.09
N THR A 276 -10.16 -19.78 -0.44
CA THR A 276 -11.24 -20.34 0.38
C THR A 276 -10.72 -21.52 1.19
N PRO A 277 -11.09 -21.65 2.47
CA PRO A 277 -10.71 -22.81 3.27
C PRO A 277 -11.15 -24.12 2.63
N ILE A 278 -10.32 -25.17 2.70
CA ILE A 278 -10.63 -26.50 2.20
C ILE A 278 -10.80 -27.44 3.39
N ASN A 279 -11.83 -28.28 3.36
CA ASN A 279 -11.99 -29.44 4.27
C ASN A 279 -11.77 -29.15 5.76
N GLY A 280 -12.43 -28.11 6.28
CA GLY A 280 -12.36 -27.79 7.72
C GLY A 280 -11.13 -26.96 8.14
N GLU A 281 -10.32 -26.47 7.21
CA GLU A 281 -9.33 -25.44 7.51
C GLU A 281 -10.03 -24.21 8.12
N GLN A 282 -9.60 -23.81 9.30
CA GLN A 282 -10.08 -22.58 9.93
C GLN A 282 -9.28 -21.34 9.49
N LEU A 283 -8.15 -21.54 8.82
CA LEU A 283 -7.18 -20.49 8.52
C LEU A 283 -7.32 -20.03 7.06
N VAL A 284 -7.59 -18.74 6.90
CA VAL A 284 -7.56 -18.09 5.60
C VAL A 284 -6.11 -17.92 5.15
N ARG A 285 -5.84 -18.20 3.89
CA ARG A 285 -4.51 -18.10 3.29
C ARG A 285 -4.55 -17.15 2.08
N THR A 286 -3.43 -16.49 1.81
CA THR A 286 -3.24 -15.64 0.63
C THR A 286 -2.08 -16.16 -0.22
N PRO A 287 -2.10 -15.95 -1.56
CA PRO A 287 -0.94 -16.23 -2.39
C PRO A 287 0.23 -15.30 -2.05
N ALA A 288 1.44 -15.83 -2.11
CA ALA A 288 2.66 -15.07 -1.93
C ALA A 288 3.76 -15.58 -2.88
N PHE A 289 4.52 -14.66 -3.47
CA PHE A 289 5.70 -15.01 -4.23
C PHE A 289 6.92 -15.03 -3.32
N SER A 290 7.86 -15.93 -3.60
CA SER A 290 9.14 -16.01 -2.91
C SER A 290 10.21 -16.54 -3.86
N PHE A 291 11.47 -16.16 -3.62
CA PHE A 291 12.60 -16.73 -4.35
C PHE A 291 13.35 -17.70 -3.44
N ARG A 292 13.35 -18.96 -3.78
CA ARG A 292 13.98 -20.00 -2.97
C ARG A 292 14.61 -21.08 -3.85
N SER A 293 15.81 -21.52 -3.48
CA SER A 293 16.53 -22.58 -4.19
C SER A 293 16.78 -22.28 -5.68
N GLY A 294 17.04 -21.00 -6.00
CA GLY A 294 17.34 -20.59 -7.38
C GLY A 294 16.14 -20.45 -8.31
N GLU A 295 14.93 -20.45 -7.77
CA GLU A 295 13.69 -20.29 -8.55
C GLU A 295 12.67 -19.39 -7.86
N LEU A 296 11.83 -18.72 -8.65
CA LEU A 296 10.64 -18.02 -8.18
C LEU A 296 9.58 -19.07 -7.83
N LYS A 297 8.99 -18.96 -6.65
CA LYS A 297 7.92 -19.82 -6.18
C LYS A 297 6.68 -19.02 -5.87
N LEU A 298 5.53 -19.61 -6.16
CA LEU A 298 4.25 -19.16 -5.64
C LEU A 298 3.81 -20.15 -4.57
N ASP A 299 3.66 -19.66 -3.36
CA ASP A 299 3.16 -20.38 -2.20
C ASP A 299 1.90 -19.71 -1.64
N SER A 300 1.38 -20.25 -0.54
CA SER A 300 0.33 -19.59 0.24
C SER A 300 0.78 -19.39 1.67
N VAL A 301 0.51 -18.20 2.21
CA VAL A 301 0.81 -17.84 3.60
C VAL A 301 -0.49 -17.65 4.39
N GLN A 302 -0.45 -17.88 5.69
CA GLN A 302 -1.58 -17.58 6.58
C GLN A 302 -1.68 -16.06 6.73
N ILE A 303 -2.91 -15.52 6.66
CA ILE A 303 -3.11 -14.07 6.65
C ILE A 303 -2.74 -13.39 7.97
N ASP A 304 -2.65 -14.12 9.07
CA ASP A 304 -2.33 -13.63 10.41
C ASP A 304 -0.90 -13.95 10.88
N ASN A 305 -0.10 -14.61 10.03
CA ASN A 305 1.26 -14.99 10.36
C ASN A 305 2.27 -14.05 9.68
N PRO A 306 3.00 -13.20 10.44
CA PRO A 306 3.99 -12.30 9.87
C PRO A 306 5.27 -13.05 9.50
N GLY A 307 5.90 -12.66 8.39
CA GLY A 307 7.21 -13.15 7.95
C GLY A 307 8.18 -12.00 7.77
N ASP A 308 9.39 -12.10 8.31
CA ASP A 308 10.41 -11.05 8.19
C ASP A 308 10.83 -10.78 6.74
N GLY A 309 10.86 -11.82 5.89
CA GLY A 309 11.16 -11.71 4.45
C GLY A 309 9.97 -11.26 3.60
N PHE A 310 8.78 -11.05 4.17
CA PHE A 310 7.56 -10.81 3.43
C PHE A 310 6.98 -9.41 3.67
N GLY A 311 6.15 -8.98 2.72
CA GLY A 311 5.38 -7.75 2.85
C GLY A 311 4.20 -7.72 1.89
N CYS A 312 3.08 -7.21 2.38
CA CYS A 312 1.85 -7.12 1.61
C CYS A 312 1.95 -6.04 0.52
N ALA A 313 1.74 -6.43 -0.72
CA ALA A 313 1.69 -5.51 -1.85
C ALA A 313 0.36 -4.74 -1.87
N SER A 314 0.42 -3.45 -2.22
CA SER A 314 -0.77 -2.61 -2.30
C SER A 314 -0.77 -1.67 -3.49
N GLY A 315 -1.97 -1.30 -3.95
CA GLY A 315 -2.24 -0.30 -4.96
C GLY A 315 -2.99 0.89 -4.37
N PHE A 316 -3.01 2.00 -5.09
CA PHE A 316 -3.62 3.24 -4.65
C PHE A 316 -4.59 3.76 -5.70
N LEU A 317 -5.79 4.11 -5.26
CA LEU A 317 -6.74 4.86 -6.07
C LEU A 317 -6.26 6.30 -6.23
N PRO A 318 -6.50 6.92 -7.40
CA PRO A 318 -6.29 8.34 -7.57
C PRO A 318 -7.07 9.12 -6.50
N GLN A 319 -6.42 10.06 -5.84
CA GLN A 319 -7.12 10.98 -4.96
C GLN A 319 -7.71 12.11 -5.80
N ALA A 320 -8.95 12.47 -5.54
CA ALA A 320 -9.48 13.71 -6.05
C ALA A 320 -8.54 14.85 -5.58
N GLU A 321 -8.08 15.68 -6.52
CA GLU A 321 -7.32 16.87 -6.16
C GLU A 321 -8.17 17.64 -5.16
N ALA A 322 -7.62 17.92 -4.00
CA ALA A 322 -8.22 18.86 -3.07
C ALA A 322 -8.21 20.21 -3.78
N LEU A 323 -9.41 20.62 -4.26
CA LEU A 323 -9.67 21.92 -4.86
C LEU A 323 -9.46 23.03 -3.83
#